data_834bdc143a40e6c0eb83094b0dea80e9
#
_entry.id   834bdc143a40e6c0eb83094b0dea80e9
#
_cell.length_a   1.000
_cell.length_b   1.000
_cell.length_c   1.000
_cell.angle_alpha   90.00
_cell.angle_beta   90.00
_cell.angle_gamma   90.00
#
_symmetry.space_group_name_H-M   'P 1'
#
loop_
_entity.id
_entity.type
_entity.pdbx_description
1 polymer ?
#
loop_
_entity_poly.entity_id
_entity_poly.type
_entity_poly.pdbx_seq_one_letter_code
_entity_poly.pdbx_strand_id
1 'polypeptide(L)'
;MNSCENPIVLTDGDVRFRLDTDAVPGWCDGWMTLSAAGTLPVPDTLPGDRLILPVDEGIALPVDTPVEPGEFALDTLTRARNCREKTLNLFLMVRGGKCLAITTDSGLHTGYALRWADGRYHLTLTSDAPVTVRYRIFGTAAAACRAYRAMRPAAVPLRDKIARTPALAQLIGGAIFWVWNDGYDEVMYADRDTDRVPDTGGAMLDVAADLHANGVDRAMFGLFFDGDSRLAQPLAERFGYLATQYDNYNDVLNPALVGVVPTNRVRNCGYTARRMKDYPAGIARSRSGELASAWALKGFDGQFHAQNALCPAVAAQRMREEIPPILAQYPAYRGRFIDVYGTGVGECFDPRHPLTVDDCLTVKRGAFASLRDMGLIVGTEDGFEELLDDLDYAEGLHSPVVFRNRDSGRNHAHVYTDAQEAHIARYMLHPAYRFPMMELAYHDCILAFPYWGDSTEMSPAQIRRKTLFACLYGCPPLYSFTVGNYPRLRGAILDSYRTISAVHRAVGLMEMTDFGVLTPDCTVQRAVFGDEIEVIVNFGDRAYEADGRRLEPLGLHWGAIRK
;
A
#
# COMPACT_ATOMS: atom_id res chain seq x y z
N MET A 1 -9.03 37.37 8.24
CA MET A 1 -9.16 36.22 9.16
C MET A 1 -9.73 36.75 10.45
N ASN A 2 -10.95 36.36 10.83
CA ASN A 2 -11.50 36.71 12.15
C ASN A 2 -10.72 35.88 13.18
N SER A 3 -10.00 36.54 14.08
CA SER A 3 -9.36 35.86 15.22
C SER A 3 -10.46 35.37 16.16
N CYS A 4 -10.50 34.05 16.45
CA CYS A 4 -11.33 33.52 17.52
C CYS A 4 -10.98 34.24 18.82
N GLU A 5 -12.01 34.70 19.57
CA GLU A 5 -11.78 35.44 20.80
C GLU A 5 -11.10 34.60 21.90
N ASN A 6 -11.31 33.25 21.88
CA ASN A 6 -10.75 32.34 22.87
C ASN A 6 -10.22 31.05 22.20
N PRO A 7 -9.02 31.06 21.61
CA PRO A 7 -8.44 29.86 21.01
C PRO A 7 -8.13 28.80 22.07
N ILE A 8 -8.26 27.52 21.71
CA ILE A 8 -7.83 26.42 22.55
C ILE A 8 -6.33 26.21 22.35
N VAL A 9 -5.55 26.12 23.43
CA VAL A 9 -4.11 25.86 23.38
C VAL A 9 -3.81 24.56 24.14
N LEU A 10 -3.33 23.56 23.39
CA LEU A 10 -2.78 22.33 23.97
C LEU A 10 -1.32 22.54 24.27
N THR A 11 -0.87 22.15 25.47
CA THR A 11 0.51 22.38 25.93
C THR A 11 1.12 21.12 26.52
N ASP A 12 2.43 20.93 26.28
CA ASP A 12 3.27 19.97 26.99
C ASP A 12 4.68 20.56 27.15
N GLY A 13 5.02 20.98 28.37
CA GLY A 13 6.18 21.82 28.63
C GLY A 13 6.10 23.16 27.91
N ASP A 14 7.14 23.50 27.16
CA ASP A 14 7.20 24.73 26.34
C ASP A 14 6.54 24.60 24.97
N VAL A 15 6.13 23.40 24.56
CA VAL A 15 5.51 23.14 23.26
C VAL A 15 4.03 23.48 23.30
N ARG A 16 3.55 24.22 22.31
CA ARG A 16 2.18 24.69 22.21
C ARG A 16 1.60 24.42 20.83
N PHE A 17 0.36 23.94 20.82
CA PHE A 17 -0.48 23.78 19.62
C PHE A 17 -1.77 24.58 19.81
N ARG A 18 -1.95 25.60 18.99
CA ARG A 18 -3.11 26.49 19.03
C ARG A 18 -4.16 26.05 18.03
N LEU A 19 -5.39 25.90 18.50
CA LEU A 19 -6.57 25.64 17.68
C LEU A 19 -7.46 26.87 17.68
N ASP A 20 -7.67 27.47 16.52
CA ASP A 20 -8.60 28.59 16.35
C ASP A 20 -10.01 28.05 16.15
N THR A 21 -10.75 27.94 17.26
CA THR A 21 -12.12 27.39 17.28
C THR A 21 -12.90 27.94 18.47
N ASP A 22 -14.19 28.16 18.29
CA ASP A 22 -15.13 28.52 19.36
C ASP A 22 -15.84 27.29 19.95
N ALA A 23 -15.50 26.07 19.50
CA ALA A 23 -16.08 24.84 20.00
C ALA A 23 -15.68 24.58 21.46
N VAL A 24 -16.64 24.12 22.27
CA VAL A 24 -16.37 23.78 23.66
C VAL A 24 -15.69 22.42 23.75
N PRO A 25 -14.50 22.33 24.39
CA PRO A 25 -13.79 21.06 24.50
C PRO A 25 -14.43 20.14 25.54
N GLY A 26 -14.52 18.85 25.17
CA GLY A 26 -14.76 17.74 26.08
C GLY A 26 -13.50 16.92 26.31
N TRP A 27 -13.58 15.90 27.16
CA TRP A 27 -12.48 14.97 27.44
C TRP A 27 -12.99 13.54 27.51
N CYS A 28 -12.28 12.63 26.85
CA CYS A 28 -12.56 11.21 26.88
C CYS A 28 -11.25 10.42 26.81
N ASP A 29 -11.00 9.55 27.78
CA ASP A 29 -9.81 8.66 27.87
C ASP A 29 -8.46 9.38 27.66
N GLY A 30 -8.34 10.59 28.20
CA GLY A 30 -7.15 11.42 28.09
C GLY A 30 -6.98 12.13 26.75
N TRP A 31 -8.00 12.09 25.88
CA TRP A 31 -8.08 12.87 24.66
C TRP A 31 -9.01 14.08 24.84
N MET A 32 -8.56 15.24 24.40
CA MET A 32 -9.47 16.36 24.21
C MET A 32 -10.35 16.10 23.00
N THR A 33 -11.64 16.38 23.10
CA THR A 33 -12.62 16.12 22.05
C THR A 33 -13.34 17.40 21.64
N LEU A 34 -13.59 17.57 20.34
CA LEU A 34 -14.41 18.64 19.79
C LEU A 34 -15.44 18.03 18.81
N SER A 35 -16.70 18.49 18.89
CA SER A 35 -17.69 18.19 17.86
C SER A 35 -17.54 19.21 16.74
N ALA A 36 -17.33 18.76 15.50
CA ALA A 36 -17.12 19.63 14.35
C ALA A 36 -17.67 19.01 13.05
N ALA A 37 -17.91 19.85 12.07
CA ALA A 37 -18.26 19.49 10.70
C ALA A 37 -17.69 20.55 9.74
N GLY A 38 -17.57 20.24 8.46
CA GLY A 38 -16.93 21.13 7.50
C GLY A 38 -15.42 21.18 7.71
N THR A 39 -14.84 22.36 7.86
CA THR A 39 -13.41 22.51 8.18
C THR A 39 -13.17 22.20 9.65
N LEU A 40 -12.30 21.23 9.92
CA LEU A 40 -11.95 20.80 11.27
C LEU A 40 -10.79 21.65 11.81
N PRO A 41 -10.76 21.95 13.12
CA PRO A 41 -9.67 22.72 13.72
C PRO A 41 -8.34 21.94 13.64
N VAL A 42 -7.33 22.54 13.02
CA VAL A 42 -5.96 22.02 12.91
C VAL A 42 -5.00 23.15 13.28
N PRO A 43 -3.94 22.90 14.08
CA PRO A 43 -2.96 23.94 14.36
C PRO A 43 -2.21 24.35 13.10
N ASP A 44 -1.85 25.62 13.00
CA ASP A 44 -0.93 26.08 11.96
C ASP A 44 0.43 25.40 12.10
N THR A 45 1.03 25.05 10.96
CA THR A 45 2.42 24.58 10.90
C THR A 45 3.39 25.74 11.13
N LEU A 46 4.49 25.48 11.83
CA LEU A 46 5.58 26.42 12.09
C LEU A 46 6.87 25.88 11.45
N PRO A 47 7.84 26.76 11.10
CA PRO A 47 9.14 26.32 10.64
C PRO A 47 9.78 25.31 11.61
N GLY A 48 10.35 24.22 11.07
CA GLY A 48 10.92 23.13 11.83
C GLY A 48 9.92 22.07 12.29
N ASP A 49 8.61 22.25 12.08
CA ASP A 49 7.63 21.19 12.30
C ASP A 49 7.79 20.06 11.27
N ARG A 50 7.26 18.88 11.62
CA ARG A 50 7.09 17.77 10.69
C ARG A 50 5.64 17.32 10.72
N LEU A 51 5.07 17.08 9.55
CA LEU A 51 3.79 16.37 9.40
C LEU A 51 4.08 14.89 9.15
N ILE A 52 3.38 14.01 9.85
CA ILE A 52 3.35 12.58 9.55
C ILE A 52 1.94 12.26 9.08
N LEU A 53 1.84 11.80 7.83
CA LEU A 53 0.58 11.61 7.13
C LEU A 53 0.38 10.13 6.80
N PRO A 54 -0.87 9.65 6.85
CA PRO A 54 -1.21 8.24 6.64
C PRO A 54 -1.29 7.89 5.13
N VAL A 55 -0.24 8.18 4.37
CA VAL A 55 -0.14 7.81 2.95
C VAL A 55 0.56 6.46 2.86
N ASP A 56 -0.15 5.45 2.37
CA ASP A 56 0.28 4.05 2.37
C ASP A 56 0.77 3.60 3.76
N GLU A 57 2.04 3.23 3.94
CA GLU A 57 2.61 2.90 5.26
C GLU A 57 2.73 4.10 6.20
N GLY A 58 2.85 5.30 5.62
CA GLY A 58 3.06 6.57 6.31
C GLY A 58 4.26 7.35 5.79
N ILE A 59 4.10 8.66 5.65
CA ILE A 59 5.16 9.56 5.21
C ILE A 59 5.42 10.63 6.28
N ALA A 60 6.68 11.08 6.39
CA ALA A 60 7.10 12.14 7.29
C ALA A 60 7.65 13.32 6.48
N LEU A 61 6.99 14.48 6.56
CA LEU A 61 7.34 15.67 5.77
C LEU A 61 7.88 16.79 6.66
N PRO A 62 9.11 17.26 6.48
CA PRO A 62 9.50 18.58 6.96
C PRO A 62 8.57 19.62 6.33
N VAL A 63 7.96 20.49 7.14
CA VAL A 63 6.95 21.42 6.61
C VAL A 63 7.55 22.51 5.72
N ASP A 64 8.81 22.86 5.92
CA ASP A 64 9.56 23.92 5.23
C ASP A 64 10.43 23.45 4.06
N THR A 65 10.28 22.19 3.65
CA THR A 65 11.03 21.61 2.53
C THR A 65 10.08 21.05 1.47
N PRO A 66 10.01 21.67 0.27
CA PRO A 66 9.13 21.19 -0.78
C PRO A 66 9.62 19.85 -1.34
N VAL A 67 8.70 18.95 -1.61
CA VAL A 67 8.96 17.65 -2.23
C VAL A 67 8.59 17.72 -3.71
N GLU A 68 9.49 17.25 -4.58
CA GLU A 68 9.21 17.12 -6.01
C GLU A 68 8.16 16.01 -6.26
N PRO A 69 7.22 16.25 -7.18
CA PRO A 69 6.19 15.27 -7.47
C PRO A 69 6.77 13.94 -7.98
N GLY A 70 6.34 12.86 -7.35
CA GLY A 70 6.48 11.50 -7.88
C GLY A 70 5.29 11.15 -8.79
N GLU A 71 4.66 10.01 -8.57
CA GLU A 71 3.44 9.59 -9.27
C GLU A 71 2.28 10.56 -8.99
N PHE A 72 2.16 11.03 -7.75
CA PHE A 72 1.20 12.05 -7.31
C PHE A 72 1.92 13.24 -6.67
N ALA A 73 1.42 14.43 -6.94
CA ALA A 73 1.94 15.63 -6.29
C ALA A 73 1.35 15.78 -4.88
N LEU A 74 2.20 16.10 -3.90
CA LEU A 74 1.76 16.25 -2.50
C LEU A 74 0.81 17.43 -2.29
N ASP A 75 1.05 18.54 -2.95
CA ASP A 75 0.26 19.76 -2.83
C ASP A 75 -1.12 19.69 -3.51
N THR A 76 -1.35 18.64 -4.30
CA THR A 76 -2.65 18.35 -4.92
C THR A 76 -3.44 17.26 -4.20
N LEU A 77 -2.87 16.65 -3.15
CA LEU A 77 -3.58 15.65 -2.37
C LEU A 77 -4.77 16.29 -1.66
N THR A 78 -5.95 15.82 -2.04
CA THR A 78 -7.21 16.12 -1.35
C THR A 78 -8.02 14.84 -1.28
N ARG A 79 -8.18 14.30 -0.08
CA ARG A 79 -8.87 13.02 0.14
C ARG A 79 -9.95 13.16 1.18
N ALA A 80 -11.15 12.74 0.80
CA ALA A 80 -12.34 12.78 1.67
C ALA A 80 -12.66 11.43 2.33
N ARG A 81 -11.94 10.36 1.96
CA ARG A 81 -12.26 9.00 2.44
C ARG A 81 -10.97 8.21 2.61
N ASN A 82 -11.03 7.15 3.43
CA ASN A 82 -9.89 6.24 3.53
C ASN A 82 -9.65 5.53 2.19
N CYS A 83 -8.41 5.57 1.75
CA CYS A 83 -7.88 5.02 0.51
C CYS A 83 -6.34 4.97 0.61
N ARG A 84 -5.63 4.56 -0.45
CA ARG A 84 -4.16 4.51 -0.46
C ARG A 84 -3.45 5.81 -0.08
N GLU A 85 -4.04 6.96 -0.38
CA GLU A 85 -3.49 8.25 0.03
C GLU A 85 -3.99 8.70 1.42
N LYS A 86 -4.81 7.89 2.09
CA LYS A 86 -5.23 8.04 3.49
C LYS A 86 -5.61 6.67 4.05
N THR A 87 -4.62 5.89 4.41
CA THR A 87 -4.80 4.51 4.88
C THR A 87 -5.32 4.40 6.32
N LEU A 88 -5.04 5.41 7.13
CA LEU A 88 -5.46 5.53 8.52
C LEU A 88 -6.16 6.87 8.75
N ASN A 89 -7.00 6.94 9.77
CA ASN A 89 -7.62 8.21 10.16
C ASN A 89 -6.83 8.88 11.31
N LEU A 90 -5.52 9.00 11.13
CA LEU A 90 -4.59 9.57 12.09
C LEU A 90 -3.64 10.55 11.39
N PHE A 91 -3.55 11.77 11.91
CA PHE A 91 -2.63 12.81 11.45
C PHE A 91 -1.75 13.24 12.61
N LEU A 92 -0.44 13.35 12.37
CA LEU A 92 0.50 13.69 13.41
C LEU A 92 1.26 14.97 13.04
N MET A 93 1.45 15.84 14.01
CA MET A 93 2.30 17.03 13.89
C MET A 93 3.38 17.00 14.97
N VAL A 94 4.63 16.95 14.54
CA VAL A 94 5.79 16.91 15.45
C VAL A 94 6.39 18.30 15.55
N ARG A 95 6.52 18.82 16.78
CA ARG A 95 7.05 20.14 17.14
C ARG A 95 7.86 20.04 18.42
N GLY A 96 9.08 20.54 18.44
CA GLY A 96 9.89 20.61 19.66
C GLY A 96 10.06 19.26 20.38
N GLY A 97 10.15 18.15 19.64
CA GLY A 97 10.26 16.80 20.21
C GLY A 97 8.95 16.23 20.79
N LYS A 98 7.82 16.92 20.64
CA LYS A 98 6.47 16.44 21.02
C LYS A 98 5.65 16.16 19.77
N CYS A 99 4.71 15.24 19.86
CA CYS A 99 3.84 14.80 18.78
C CYS A 99 2.37 15.05 19.13
N LEU A 100 1.71 15.95 18.42
CA LEU A 100 0.27 16.10 18.48
C LEU A 100 -0.37 15.08 17.55
N ALA A 101 -1.24 14.24 18.07
CA ALA A 101 -2.10 13.36 17.30
C ALA A 101 -3.48 13.99 17.12
N ILE A 102 -3.99 13.93 15.89
CA ILE A 102 -5.32 14.39 15.49
C ILE A 102 -6.02 13.22 14.80
N THR A 103 -7.20 12.86 15.28
CA THR A 103 -8.03 11.80 14.69
C THR A 103 -9.51 12.13 14.83
N THR A 104 -10.35 11.43 14.07
CA THR A 104 -11.82 11.53 14.22
C THR A 104 -12.43 10.15 14.45
N ASP A 105 -13.71 10.12 14.81
CA ASP A 105 -14.47 8.88 14.97
C ASP A 105 -14.90 8.26 13.63
N SER A 106 -14.72 8.96 12.48
CA SER A 106 -15.03 8.42 11.16
C SER A 106 -13.98 8.78 10.12
N GLY A 107 -13.21 7.78 9.67
CA GLY A 107 -12.26 7.91 8.57
C GLY A 107 -12.91 8.10 7.21
N LEU A 108 -14.09 7.50 6.99
CA LEU A 108 -14.81 7.59 5.71
C LEU A 108 -15.40 8.98 5.46
N HIS A 109 -15.68 9.72 6.52
CA HIS A 109 -16.25 11.09 6.45
C HIS A 109 -15.21 12.19 6.70
N THR A 110 -13.97 11.83 7.02
CA THR A 110 -12.89 12.79 7.26
C THR A 110 -11.94 12.82 6.06
N GLY A 111 -11.77 14.00 5.49
CA GLY A 111 -10.82 14.26 4.42
C GLY A 111 -9.66 15.12 4.86
N TYR A 112 -8.60 15.16 4.04
CA TYR A 112 -7.52 16.11 4.23
C TYR A 112 -7.10 16.74 2.90
N ALA A 113 -6.50 17.92 3.00
CA ALA A 113 -5.78 18.56 1.92
C ALA A 113 -4.43 19.06 2.44
N LEU A 114 -3.40 18.88 1.62
CA LEU A 114 -2.07 19.40 1.86
C LEU A 114 -1.75 20.46 0.80
N ARG A 115 -1.38 21.67 1.23
CA ARG A 115 -1.10 22.78 0.34
C ARG A 115 0.26 23.40 0.68
N TRP A 116 1.09 23.61 -0.35
CA TRP A 116 2.31 24.40 -0.24
C TRP A 116 1.99 25.89 -0.42
N ALA A 117 2.26 26.69 0.60
CA ALA A 117 2.10 28.14 0.56
C ALA A 117 3.01 28.81 1.60
N ASP A 118 3.43 30.04 1.34
CA ASP A 118 4.26 30.85 2.25
C ASP A 118 5.51 30.09 2.75
N GLY A 119 6.13 29.29 1.85
CA GLY A 119 7.34 28.53 2.12
C GLY A 119 7.15 27.31 3.02
N ARG A 120 5.92 26.77 3.15
CA ARG A 120 5.65 25.57 3.96
C ARG A 120 4.38 24.84 3.53
N TYR A 121 4.28 23.58 3.98
CA TYR A 121 3.07 22.79 3.87
C TYR A 121 2.05 23.16 4.96
N HIS A 122 0.80 23.35 4.56
CA HIS A 122 -0.36 23.54 5.42
C HIS A 122 -1.29 22.34 5.31
N LEU A 123 -1.65 21.76 6.45
CA LEU A 123 -2.63 20.68 6.56
C LEU A 123 -4.01 21.27 6.82
N THR A 124 -5.00 20.86 6.05
CA THR A 124 -6.41 21.14 6.32
C THR A 124 -7.14 19.80 6.47
N LEU A 125 -7.95 19.67 7.51
CA LEU A 125 -8.87 18.55 7.66
C LEU A 125 -10.31 19.02 7.43
N THR A 126 -11.10 18.17 6.80
CA THR A 126 -12.52 18.46 6.51
C THR A 126 -13.38 17.24 6.85
N SER A 127 -14.67 17.47 7.15
CA SER A 127 -15.64 16.40 7.26
C SER A 127 -16.95 16.77 6.57
N ASP A 128 -17.53 15.83 5.81
CA ASP A 128 -18.83 15.97 5.15
C ASP A 128 -20.01 15.60 6.07
N ALA A 129 -19.71 15.14 7.29
CA ALA A 129 -20.69 14.83 8.34
C ALA A 129 -20.19 15.37 9.70
N PRO A 130 -21.08 15.54 10.71
CA PRO A 130 -20.65 15.80 12.08
C PRO A 130 -19.74 14.68 12.60
N VAL A 131 -18.57 15.03 13.12
CA VAL A 131 -17.59 14.09 13.69
C VAL A 131 -17.08 14.58 15.04
N THR A 132 -16.59 13.65 15.85
CA THR A 132 -15.82 13.97 17.05
C THR A 132 -14.34 13.96 16.69
N VAL A 133 -13.71 15.14 16.70
CA VAL A 133 -12.27 15.29 16.54
C VAL A 133 -11.58 15.08 17.88
N ARG A 134 -10.52 14.30 17.92
CA ARG A 134 -9.73 14.00 19.12
C ARG A 134 -8.31 14.49 18.96
N TYR A 135 -7.78 15.08 20.05
CA TYR A 135 -6.43 15.63 20.10
C TYR A 135 -5.72 15.13 21.35
N ARG A 136 -4.45 14.74 21.20
CA ARG A 136 -3.59 14.42 22.35
C ARG A 136 -2.12 14.62 21.99
N ILE A 137 -1.35 15.17 22.94
CA ILE A 137 0.10 15.29 22.80
C ILE A 137 0.76 14.05 23.39
N PHE A 138 1.75 13.53 22.67
CA PHE A 138 2.57 12.38 23.05
C PHE A 138 4.05 12.75 23.05
N GLY A 139 4.87 11.99 23.76
CA GLY A 139 6.32 12.12 23.72
C GLY A 139 6.94 11.70 22.40
N THR A 140 6.32 10.75 21.68
CA THR A 140 6.79 10.25 20.37
C THR A 140 5.63 9.98 19.43
N ALA A 141 5.91 9.97 18.12
CA ALA A 141 4.92 9.60 17.11
C ALA A 141 4.53 8.11 17.21
N ALA A 142 5.46 7.23 17.59
CA ALA A 142 5.17 5.82 17.82
C ALA A 142 4.14 5.64 18.95
N ALA A 143 4.29 6.34 20.07
CA ALA A 143 3.32 6.31 21.17
C ALA A 143 1.93 6.82 20.71
N ALA A 144 1.87 7.81 19.80
CA ALA A 144 0.61 8.29 19.23
C ALA A 144 -0.08 7.22 18.38
N CYS A 145 0.66 6.51 17.51
CA CYS A 145 0.13 5.41 16.69
C CYS A 145 -0.38 4.24 17.56
N ARG A 146 0.35 3.90 18.62
CA ARG A 146 -0.06 2.85 19.58
C ARG A 146 -1.36 3.24 20.32
N ALA A 147 -1.45 4.49 20.76
CA ALA A 147 -2.67 5.00 21.39
C ALA A 147 -3.85 5.05 20.42
N TYR A 148 -3.60 5.36 19.14
CA TYR A 148 -4.60 5.28 18.09
C TYR A 148 -5.12 3.85 17.92
N ARG A 149 -4.25 2.87 17.75
CA ARG A 149 -4.62 1.44 17.68
C ARG A 149 -5.51 1.04 18.86
N ALA A 150 -5.15 1.43 20.08
CA ALA A 150 -5.90 1.08 21.29
C ALA A 150 -7.33 1.67 21.33
N MET A 151 -7.59 2.74 20.58
CA MET A 151 -8.93 3.34 20.48
C MET A 151 -9.78 2.71 19.35
N ARG A 152 -9.14 2.06 18.39
CA ARG A 152 -9.87 1.46 17.26
C ARG A 152 -10.42 0.09 17.63
N PRO A 153 -11.48 -0.39 16.97
CA PRO A 153 -11.88 -1.78 17.08
C PRO A 153 -10.69 -2.71 16.84
N ALA A 154 -10.61 -3.80 17.59
CA ALA A 154 -9.54 -4.77 17.41
C ALA A 154 -9.60 -5.38 16.00
N ALA A 155 -8.53 -5.21 15.22
CA ALA A 155 -8.41 -5.87 13.92
C ALA A 155 -8.01 -7.34 14.09
N VAL A 156 -8.40 -8.17 13.13
CA VAL A 156 -8.10 -9.61 13.14
C VAL A 156 -6.61 -9.84 12.90
N PRO A 157 -5.88 -10.45 13.86
CA PRO A 157 -4.44 -10.68 13.69
C PRO A 157 -4.15 -11.75 12.64
N LEU A 158 -2.97 -11.66 12.01
CA LEU A 158 -2.47 -12.66 11.05
C LEU A 158 -2.45 -14.08 11.62
N ARG A 159 -2.22 -14.25 12.92
CA ARG A 159 -2.28 -15.58 13.58
C ARG A 159 -3.66 -16.22 13.44
N ASP A 160 -4.72 -15.44 13.61
CA ASP A 160 -6.10 -15.92 13.49
C ASP A 160 -6.48 -16.13 12.03
N LYS A 161 -5.97 -15.28 11.13
CA LYS A 161 -6.11 -15.46 9.67
C LYS A 161 -5.42 -16.75 9.20
N ILE A 162 -4.21 -17.06 9.69
CA ILE A 162 -3.49 -18.30 9.43
C ILE A 162 -4.26 -19.51 9.98
N ALA A 163 -4.84 -19.42 11.18
CA ALA A 163 -5.65 -20.51 11.73
C ALA A 163 -6.85 -20.84 10.83
N ARG A 164 -7.42 -19.85 10.17
CA ARG A 164 -8.52 -19.98 9.19
C ARG A 164 -8.03 -20.44 7.81
N THR A 165 -6.92 -19.89 7.33
CA THR A 165 -6.32 -20.15 6.00
C THR A 165 -4.85 -20.56 6.17
N PRO A 166 -4.56 -21.87 6.49
CA PRO A 166 -3.21 -22.29 6.86
C PRO A 166 -2.11 -22.02 5.81
N ALA A 167 -2.48 -21.98 4.52
CA ALA A 167 -1.55 -21.66 3.44
C ALA A 167 -0.91 -20.28 3.60
N LEU A 168 -1.60 -19.32 4.25
CA LEU A 168 -1.08 -17.97 4.51
C LEU A 168 0.23 -18.00 5.31
N ALA A 169 0.47 -19.02 6.14
CA ALA A 169 1.72 -19.18 6.90
C ALA A 169 2.98 -19.19 6.02
N GLN A 170 2.84 -19.57 4.73
CA GLN A 170 3.97 -19.56 3.80
C GLN A 170 4.39 -18.14 3.39
N LEU A 171 3.56 -17.14 3.59
CA LEU A 171 3.95 -15.74 3.35
C LEU A 171 4.72 -15.13 4.53
N ILE A 172 4.74 -15.78 5.69
CA ILE A 172 5.59 -15.35 6.81
C ILE A 172 7.04 -15.75 6.51
N GLY A 173 7.86 -14.76 6.13
CA GLY A 173 9.21 -14.97 5.59
C GLY A 173 9.21 -15.48 4.15
N GLY A 174 8.07 -15.37 3.46
CA GLY A 174 7.95 -15.66 2.04
C GLY A 174 8.10 -14.42 1.17
N ALA A 175 7.97 -14.59 -0.15
CA ALA A 175 7.99 -13.52 -1.14
C ALA A 175 6.86 -13.69 -2.16
N ILE A 176 6.42 -12.60 -2.77
CA ILE A 176 5.58 -12.64 -3.96
C ILE A 176 6.46 -12.46 -5.20
N PHE A 177 6.22 -13.25 -6.24
CA PHE A 177 6.90 -13.19 -7.52
C PHE A 177 5.90 -12.96 -8.65
N TRP A 178 6.03 -11.83 -9.34
CA TRP A 178 5.38 -11.56 -10.61
C TRP A 178 6.41 -11.75 -11.72
N VAL A 179 6.30 -12.85 -12.46
CA VAL A 179 7.27 -13.18 -13.53
C VAL A 179 6.60 -12.94 -14.87
N TRP A 180 7.14 -11.96 -15.61
CA TRP A 180 6.60 -11.50 -16.87
C TRP A 180 7.34 -12.13 -18.05
N ASN A 181 6.66 -12.16 -19.19
CA ASN A 181 7.30 -12.50 -20.46
C ASN A 181 8.21 -11.37 -20.94
N ASP A 182 9.28 -11.74 -21.61
CA ASP A 182 10.00 -10.79 -22.43
C ASP A 182 9.08 -10.25 -23.54
N GLY A 183 9.20 -8.96 -23.84
CA GLY A 183 8.32 -8.31 -24.79
C GLY A 183 6.89 -8.05 -24.27
N TYR A 184 6.65 -8.15 -22.95
CA TYR A 184 5.36 -7.80 -22.36
C TYR A 184 4.87 -6.42 -22.82
N ASP A 185 5.74 -5.42 -22.83
CA ASP A 185 5.39 -4.07 -23.29
C ASP A 185 5.16 -4.00 -24.80
N GLU A 186 5.99 -4.71 -25.59
CA GLU A 186 5.83 -4.76 -27.04
C GLU A 186 4.47 -5.31 -27.44
N VAL A 187 3.98 -6.27 -26.70
CA VAL A 187 2.67 -6.86 -26.92
C VAL A 187 1.53 -6.05 -26.28
N MET A 188 1.75 -5.36 -25.12
CA MET A 188 0.77 -4.43 -24.54
C MET A 188 0.50 -3.23 -25.44
N TYR A 189 1.50 -2.82 -26.21
CA TYR A 189 1.46 -1.65 -27.05
C TYR A 189 1.73 -1.98 -28.53
N ALA A 190 1.51 -3.26 -28.91
CA ALA A 190 1.61 -3.67 -30.31
C ALA A 190 0.65 -2.86 -31.17
N ASP A 191 1.08 -2.55 -32.41
CA ASP A 191 0.28 -1.79 -33.37
C ASP A 191 -1.01 -2.50 -33.82
N ARG A 192 -1.24 -3.73 -33.32
CA ARG A 192 -2.42 -4.53 -33.61
C ARG A 192 -2.64 -5.57 -32.52
N ASP A 193 -3.90 -5.96 -32.33
CA ASP A 193 -4.26 -7.11 -31.51
C ASP A 193 -3.56 -8.38 -32.02
N THR A 194 -2.91 -9.07 -31.12
CA THR A 194 -2.34 -10.38 -31.41
C THR A 194 -2.98 -11.39 -30.45
N ASP A 195 -3.45 -12.52 -30.97
CA ASP A 195 -3.91 -13.66 -30.17
C ASP A 195 -2.74 -14.52 -29.63
N ARG A 196 -1.50 -14.10 -29.87
CA ARG A 196 -0.34 -14.82 -29.39
C ARG A 196 -0.18 -14.60 -27.90
N VAL A 197 -0.46 -15.66 -27.15
CA VAL A 197 -0.01 -15.80 -25.76
C VAL A 197 1.46 -16.21 -25.84
N PRO A 198 2.41 -15.39 -25.38
CA PRO A 198 3.75 -15.88 -25.20
C PRO A 198 3.70 -17.05 -24.19
N ASP A 199 4.19 -18.22 -24.57
CA ASP A 199 4.25 -19.36 -23.65
C ASP A 199 5.43 -19.16 -22.68
N THR A 200 5.14 -18.60 -21.50
CA THR A 200 6.11 -18.50 -20.41
C THR A 200 6.23 -19.76 -19.59
N GLY A 201 5.35 -20.73 -19.79
CA GLY A 201 5.15 -21.83 -18.85
C GLY A 201 6.44 -22.57 -18.49
N GLY A 202 7.24 -22.94 -19.48
CA GLY A 202 8.54 -23.58 -19.25
C GLY A 202 9.51 -22.66 -18.53
N ALA A 203 9.71 -21.46 -19.03
CA ALA A 203 10.69 -20.51 -18.51
C ALA A 203 10.36 -20.03 -17.08
N MET A 204 9.09 -19.83 -16.73
CA MET A 204 8.69 -19.51 -15.36
C MET A 204 8.98 -20.66 -14.40
N LEU A 205 8.77 -21.91 -14.81
CA LEU A 205 9.11 -23.08 -13.99
C LEU A 205 10.62 -23.25 -13.82
N ASP A 206 11.43 -22.89 -14.83
CA ASP A 206 12.90 -22.88 -14.71
C ASP A 206 13.37 -21.82 -13.71
N VAL A 207 12.79 -20.63 -13.72
CA VAL A 207 13.02 -19.60 -12.70
C VAL A 207 12.63 -20.11 -11.31
N ALA A 208 11.46 -20.71 -11.18
CA ALA A 208 11.00 -21.27 -9.90
C ALA A 208 11.94 -22.38 -9.39
N ALA A 209 12.44 -23.23 -10.29
CA ALA A 209 13.40 -24.29 -9.96
C ALA A 209 14.73 -23.72 -9.46
N ASP A 210 15.25 -22.69 -10.12
CA ASP A 210 16.50 -22.05 -9.71
C ASP A 210 16.35 -21.32 -8.37
N LEU A 211 15.25 -20.59 -8.16
CA LEU A 211 14.93 -19.96 -6.88
C LEU A 211 14.88 -20.98 -5.75
N HIS A 212 14.18 -22.10 -5.96
CA HIS A 212 14.05 -23.17 -4.98
C HIS A 212 15.40 -23.82 -4.67
N ALA A 213 16.18 -24.15 -5.70
CA ALA A 213 17.52 -24.74 -5.55
C ALA A 213 18.51 -23.82 -4.79
N ASN A 214 18.25 -22.50 -4.77
CA ASN A 214 19.08 -21.50 -4.09
C ASN A 214 18.49 -20.98 -2.77
N GLY A 215 17.52 -21.70 -2.19
CA GLY A 215 17.04 -21.49 -0.84
C GLY A 215 15.87 -20.53 -0.69
N VAL A 216 15.18 -20.20 -1.79
CA VAL A 216 13.85 -19.58 -1.69
C VAL A 216 12.85 -20.71 -1.39
N ASP A 217 12.56 -20.91 -0.12
CA ASP A 217 11.72 -22.03 0.36
C ASP A 217 10.24 -21.65 0.51
N ARG A 218 9.90 -20.36 0.49
CA ARG A 218 8.55 -19.84 0.62
C ARG A 218 8.29 -18.77 -0.43
N ALA A 219 7.36 -19.04 -1.33
CA ALA A 219 6.99 -18.10 -2.38
C ALA A 219 5.52 -18.24 -2.78
N MET A 220 4.94 -17.15 -3.27
CA MET A 220 3.68 -17.11 -3.97
C MET A 220 3.91 -16.49 -5.35
N PHE A 221 3.52 -17.21 -6.41
CA PHE A 221 3.62 -16.74 -7.78
C PHE A 221 2.31 -16.12 -8.23
N GLY A 222 2.37 -14.91 -8.77
CA GLY A 222 1.27 -14.25 -9.44
C GLY A 222 1.12 -14.76 -10.88
N LEU A 223 -0.09 -15.19 -11.23
CA LEU A 223 -0.43 -15.74 -12.54
C LEU A 223 -1.53 -14.90 -13.18
N PHE A 224 -1.34 -14.50 -14.44
CA PHE A 224 -2.19 -13.49 -15.07
C PHE A 224 -3.36 -14.02 -15.90
N PHE A 225 -3.26 -15.22 -16.49
CA PHE A 225 -4.19 -15.64 -17.53
C PHE A 225 -4.56 -17.12 -17.41
N ASP A 226 -5.62 -17.52 -18.10
CA ASP A 226 -6.06 -18.91 -18.21
C ASP A 226 -4.91 -19.85 -18.66
N GLY A 227 -4.03 -19.36 -19.56
CA GLY A 227 -2.86 -20.11 -20.00
C GLY A 227 -1.85 -20.36 -18.89
N ASP A 228 -1.63 -19.36 -18.01
CA ASP A 228 -0.71 -19.46 -16.88
C ASP A 228 -1.33 -20.26 -15.73
N SER A 229 -2.65 -20.32 -15.62
CA SER A 229 -3.35 -21.03 -14.54
C SER A 229 -2.94 -22.49 -14.42
N ARG A 230 -2.53 -23.12 -15.53
CA ARG A 230 -1.95 -24.48 -15.55
C ARG A 230 -0.64 -24.62 -14.77
N LEU A 231 0.05 -23.49 -14.50
CA LEU A 231 1.32 -23.49 -13.76
C LEU A 231 1.11 -23.59 -12.25
N ALA A 232 -0.09 -23.30 -11.74
CA ALA A 232 -0.38 -23.35 -10.31
C ALA A 232 -0.10 -24.75 -9.72
N GLN A 233 -0.47 -25.82 -10.44
CA GLN A 233 -0.24 -27.19 -9.98
C GLN A 233 1.25 -27.56 -9.96
N PRO A 234 2.05 -27.43 -11.03
CA PRO A 234 3.46 -27.76 -10.97
C PRO A 234 4.27 -26.87 -10.01
N LEU A 235 3.90 -25.61 -9.79
CA LEU A 235 4.50 -24.75 -8.75
C LEU A 235 4.30 -25.36 -7.36
N ALA A 236 3.09 -25.83 -7.06
CA ALA A 236 2.77 -26.45 -5.78
C ALA A 236 3.44 -27.83 -5.62
N GLU A 237 3.34 -28.71 -6.62
CA GLU A 237 3.83 -30.10 -6.54
C GLU A 237 5.36 -30.20 -6.54
N ARG A 238 6.05 -29.38 -7.34
CA ARG A 238 7.50 -29.47 -7.50
C ARG A 238 8.28 -28.69 -6.44
N PHE A 239 7.72 -27.56 -5.99
CA PHE A 239 8.46 -26.61 -5.16
C PHE A 239 7.74 -26.27 -3.85
N GLY A 240 6.47 -26.70 -3.67
CA GLY A 240 5.65 -26.30 -2.53
C GLY A 240 5.26 -24.83 -2.55
N TYR A 241 5.37 -24.14 -3.69
CA TYR A 241 5.03 -22.74 -3.83
C TYR A 241 3.54 -22.52 -3.97
N LEU A 242 3.06 -21.38 -3.48
CA LEU A 242 1.69 -20.92 -3.66
C LEU A 242 1.52 -20.29 -5.04
N ALA A 243 0.29 -20.28 -5.53
CA ALA A 243 -0.12 -19.52 -6.70
C ALA A 243 -1.31 -18.64 -6.36
N THR A 244 -1.26 -17.37 -6.78
CA THR A 244 -2.37 -16.42 -6.76
C THR A 244 -2.73 -16.01 -8.18
N GLN A 245 -4.02 -15.87 -8.48
CA GLN A 245 -4.42 -15.33 -9.76
C GLN A 245 -4.64 -13.83 -9.63
N TYR A 246 -4.13 -13.08 -10.62
CA TYR A 246 -4.49 -11.69 -10.86
C TYR A 246 -5.89 -11.60 -11.43
N ASP A 247 -6.73 -10.79 -10.84
CA ASP A 247 -8.05 -10.45 -11.37
C ASP A 247 -8.25 -8.93 -11.28
N ASN A 248 -8.84 -8.36 -12.34
CA ASN A 248 -9.28 -6.96 -12.35
C ASN A 248 -10.79 -6.93 -12.55
N TYR A 249 -11.52 -6.42 -11.56
CA TYR A 249 -12.97 -6.22 -11.57
C TYR A 249 -13.35 -4.74 -11.55
N ASN A 250 -12.39 -3.85 -11.72
CA ASN A 250 -12.63 -2.41 -11.73
C ASN A 250 -12.75 -1.85 -13.16
N ASP A 251 -11.82 -2.25 -14.04
CA ASP A 251 -11.68 -1.62 -15.35
C ASP A 251 -12.56 -2.29 -16.39
N VAL A 252 -13.36 -1.52 -17.07
CA VAL A 252 -14.24 -1.97 -18.16
C VAL A 252 -13.88 -1.22 -19.42
N LEU A 253 -13.52 -1.95 -20.47
CA LEU A 253 -13.27 -1.35 -21.76
C LEU A 253 -14.58 -0.83 -22.36
N ASN A 254 -14.59 0.46 -22.72
CA ASN A 254 -15.67 1.03 -23.52
C ASN A 254 -15.65 0.39 -24.91
N PRO A 255 -16.76 -0.20 -25.40
CA PRO A 255 -16.82 -0.82 -26.73
C PRO A 255 -16.38 0.10 -27.88
N ALA A 256 -16.53 1.41 -27.73
CA ALA A 256 -16.06 2.38 -28.72
C ALA A 256 -14.53 2.43 -28.87
N LEU A 257 -13.78 1.88 -27.92
CA LEU A 257 -12.32 1.82 -27.95
C LEU A 257 -11.78 0.54 -28.63
N VAL A 258 -12.63 -0.38 -29.03
CA VAL A 258 -12.23 -1.56 -29.82
C VAL A 258 -11.63 -1.09 -31.16
N GLY A 259 -10.41 -1.53 -31.43
CA GLY A 259 -9.63 -1.07 -32.60
C GLY A 259 -8.89 0.26 -32.39
N VAL A 260 -9.11 0.95 -31.27
CA VAL A 260 -8.35 2.14 -30.87
C VAL A 260 -7.26 1.78 -29.86
N VAL A 261 -7.57 0.88 -28.92
CA VAL A 261 -6.64 0.35 -27.92
C VAL A 261 -6.44 -1.15 -28.09
N PRO A 262 -5.32 -1.74 -27.62
CA PRO A 262 -5.13 -3.18 -27.61
C PRO A 262 -6.24 -3.89 -26.81
N THR A 263 -6.91 -4.87 -27.42
CA THR A 263 -7.95 -5.68 -26.76
C THR A 263 -7.52 -7.14 -26.57
N ASN A 264 -6.25 -7.39 -26.68
CA ASN A 264 -5.64 -8.71 -26.62
C ASN A 264 -6.00 -9.44 -25.31
N ARG A 265 -6.48 -10.70 -25.43
CA ARG A 265 -6.93 -11.55 -24.32
C ARG A 265 -5.82 -11.93 -23.35
N VAL A 266 -4.58 -11.75 -23.74
CA VAL A 266 -3.39 -12.20 -23.02
C VAL A 266 -2.96 -11.25 -21.91
N ARG A 267 -3.69 -10.17 -21.67
CA ARG A 267 -3.23 -9.09 -20.81
C ARG A 267 -4.35 -8.42 -20.04
N ASN A 268 -3.97 -7.47 -19.20
CA ASN A 268 -4.92 -6.65 -18.44
C ASN A 268 -6.07 -6.17 -19.32
N CYS A 269 -5.79 -5.81 -20.58
CA CYS A 269 -6.82 -5.47 -21.56
C CYS A 269 -7.80 -6.62 -21.83
N GLY A 270 -7.37 -7.86 -21.82
CA GLY A 270 -8.24 -9.03 -21.96
C GLY A 270 -9.25 -9.16 -20.82
N TYR A 271 -8.83 -8.88 -19.57
CA TYR A 271 -9.76 -8.83 -18.44
C TYR A 271 -10.79 -7.72 -18.61
N THR A 272 -10.35 -6.53 -18.98
CA THR A 272 -11.25 -5.38 -19.17
C THR A 272 -12.19 -5.56 -20.36
N ALA A 273 -11.72 -6.23 -21.44
CA ALA A 273 -12.55 -6.55 -22.60
C ALA A 273 -13.64 -7.60 -22.27
N ARG A 274 -13.36 -8.58 -21.41
CA ARG A 274 -14.39 -9.55 -20.94
C ARG A 274 -15.56 -8.86 -20.26
N ARG A 275 -15.34 -7.69 -19.66
CA ARG A 275 -16.35 -6.90 -18.96
C ARG A 275 -17.10 -5.93 -19.85
N MET A 276 -16.80 -5.83 -21.15
CA MET A 276 -17.57 -4.98 -22.08
C MET A 276 -19.08 -5.29 -22.05
N LYS A 277 -19.47 -6.53 -21.70
CA LYS A 277 -20.88 -6.90 -21.49
C LYS A 277 -21.58 -6.07 -20.41
N ASP A 278 -20.81 -5.54 -19.45
CA ASP A 278 -21.30 -4.73 -18.33
C ASP A 278 -21.38 -3.23 -18.69
N TYR A 279 -20.87 -2.83 -19.84
CA TYR A 279 -20.95 -1.46 -20.33
C TYR A 279 -22.27 -1.18 -21.06
N PRO A 280 -22.93 -0.02 -20.84
CA PRO A 280 -22.66 0.96 -19.79
C PRO A 280 -23.43 0.66 -18.49
N ALA A 281 -24.16 -0.45 -18.45
CA ALA A 281 -25.18 -0.75 -17.45
C ALA A 281 -24.60 -1.03 -16.05
N GLY A 282 -23.40 -1.59 -15.98
CA GLY A 282 -22.72 -1.90 -14.71
C GLY A 282 -21.73 -0.84 -14.26
N ILE A 283 -21.53 0.23 -15.05
CA ILE A 283 -20.54 1.26 -14.75
C ILE A 283 -21.05 2.17 -13.63
N ALA A 284 -20.18 2.51 -12.68
CA ALA A 284 -20.49 3.48 -11.63
C ALA A 284 -20.80 4.86 -12.24
N ARG A 285 -21.74 5.58 -11.63
CA ARG A 285 -22.13 6.93 -12.07
C ARG A 285 -21.92 7.95 -10.99
N SER A 286 -21.44 9.12 -11.41
CA SER A 286 -21.40 10.33 -10.59
C SER A 286 -22.82 10.84 -10.31
N ARG A 287 -22.94 11.80 -9.39
CA ARG A 287 -24.20 12.52 -9.11
C ARG A 287 -24.74 13.27 -10.33
N SER A 288 -23.86 13.72 -11.25
CA SER A 288 -24.27 14.35 -12.53
C SER A 288 -24.71 13.33 -13.60
N GLY A 289 -24.62 12.01 -13.31
CA GLY A 289 -25.00 10.94 -14.23
C GLY A 289 -23.86 10.50 -15.18
N GLU A 290 -22.68 11.10 -15.09
CA GLU A 290 -21.51 10.75 -15.88
C GLU A 290 -20.95 9.38 -15.47
N LEU A 291 -20.44 8.61 -16.44
CA LEU A 291 -19.78 7.34 -16.18
C LEU A 291 -18.43 7.58 -15.50
N ALA A 292 -18.16 6.86 -14.43
CA ALA A 292 -16.89 6.92 -13.74
C ALA A 292 -15.76 6.41 -14.63
N SER A 293 -14.63 7.14 -14.63
CA SER A 293 -13.42 6.75 -15.34
C SER A 293 -12.56 5.79 -14.52
N ALA A 294 -11.83 4.93 -15.23
CA ALA A 294 -10.86 3.99 -14.67
C ALA A 294 -9.49 4.17 -15.36
N TRP A 295 -8.58 3.20 -15.17
CA TRP A 295 -7.25 3.23 -15.74
C TRP A 295 -7.26 3.50 -17.25
N ALA A 296 -6.34 4.34 -17.73
CA ALA A 296 -6.24 4.68 -19.14
C ALA A 296 -5.27 3.74 -19.87
N LEU A 297 -5.70 3.17 -20.99
CA LEU A 297 -4.88 2.37 -21.89
C LEU A 297 -4.23 3.27 -22.94
N LYS A 298 -3.00 2.94 -23.33
CA LYS A 298 -2.34 3.61 -24.46
C LYS A 298 -2.89 3.04 -25.75
N GLY A 299 -3.45 3.89 -26.60
CA GLY A 299 -3.99 3.52 -27.90
C GLY A 299 -2.93 3.35 -28.98
N PHE A 300 -3.33 2.77 -30.13
CA PHE A 300 -2.48 2.66 -31.33
C PHE A 300 -2.11 4.04 -31.92
N ASP A 301 -2.87 5.07 -31.56
CA ASP A 301 -2.61 6.48 -31.88
C ASP A 301 -1.57 7.13 -30.94
N GLY A 302 -1.05 6.38 -29.96
CA GLY A 302 -0.10 6.86 -28.95
C GLY A 302 -0.72 7.67 -27.82
N GLN A 303 -2.05 7.92 -27.84
CA GLN A 303 -2.77 8.64 -26.79
C GLN A 303 -3.27 7.70 -25.69
N PHE A 304 -3.57 8.27 -24.53
CA PHE A 304 -4.17 7.52 -23.43
C PHE A 304 -5.70 7.66 -23.45
N HIS A 305 -6.39 6.53 -23.47
CA HIS A 305 -7.85 6.41 -23.50
C HIS A 305 -8.35 5.80 -22.19
N ALA A 306 -9.13 6.57 -21.43
CA ALA A 306 -9.68 6.10 -20.15
C ALA A 306 -10.69 4.98 -20.37
N GLN A 307 -10.59 3.93 -19.57
CA GLN A 307 -11.63 2.93 -19.37
C GLN A 307 -12.70 3.45 -18.41
N ASN A 308 -13.68 2.65 -18.08
CA ASN A 308 -14.74 2.99 -17.15
C ASN A 308 -14.70 2.10 -15.90
N ALA A 309 -15.01 2.68 -14.74
CA ALA A 309 -15.01 1.95 -13.47
C ALA A 309 -16.31 1.18 -13.28
N LEU A 310 -16.21 -0.14 -13.11
CA LEU A 310 -17.34 -0.98 -12.74
C LEU A 310 -17.83 -0.60 -11.34
N CYS A 311 -19.15 -0.55 -11.16
CA CYS A 311 -19.72 -0.34 -9.83
C CYS A 311 -19.28 -1.47 -8.89
N PRO A 312 -18.81 -1.18 -7.66
CA PRO A 312 -18.38 -2.20 -6.71
C PRO A 312 -19.41 -3.30 -6.43
N ALA A 313 -20.70 -2.99 -6.46
CA ALA A 313 -21.76 -3.99 -6.30
C ALA A 313 -21.81 -4.97 -7.48
N VAL A 314 -21.64 -4.48 -8.71
CA VAL A 314 -21.58 -5.32 -9.91
C VAL A 314 -20.27 -6.13 -9.92
N ALA A 315 -19.15 -5.53 -9.54
CA ALA A 315 -17.88 -6.22 -9.39
C ALA A 315 -17.97 -7.40 -8.41
N ALA A 316 -18.56 -7.17 -7.22
CA ALA A 316 -18.78 -8.23 -6.23
C ALA A 316 -19.67 -9.37 -6.75
N GLN A 317 -20.67 -9.06 -7.57
CA GLN A 317 -21.48 -10.07 -8.23
C GLN A 317 -20.64 -10.88 -9.23
N ARG A 318 -19.84 -10.22 -10.07
CA ARG A 318 -18.96 -10.91 -11.04
C ARG A 318 -17.94 -11.82 -10.37
N MET A 319 -17.35 -11.41 -9.25
CA MET A 319 -16.44 -12.27 -8.48
C MET A 319 -17.12 -13.58 -8.05
N ARG A 320 -18.35 -13.49 -7.52
CA ARG A 320 -19.13 -14.67 -7.10
C ARG A 320 -19.50 -15.58 -8.27
N GLU A 321 -19.72 -15.04 -9.46
CA GLU A 321 -20.07 -15.79 -10.66
C GLU A 321 -18.87 -16.45 -11.35
N GLU A 322 -17.73 -15.75 -11.39
CA GLU A 322 -16.61 -16.12 -12.25
C GLU A 322 -15.49 -16.88 -11.51
N ILE A 323 -15.27 -16.62 -10.23
CA ILE A 323 -14.17 -17.26 -9.49
C ILE A 323 -14.41 -18.75 -9.20
N PRO A 324 -15.60 -19.20 -8.74
CA PRO A 324 -15.80 -20.63 -8.44
C PRO A 324 -15.54 -21.57 -9.62
N PRO A 325 -16.01 -21.30 -10.87
CA PRO A 325 -15.67 -22.12 -12.02
C PRO A 325 -14.16 -22.22 -12.31
N ILE A 326 -13.43 -21.11 -12.12
CA ILE A 326 -11.97 -21.08 -12.31
C ILE A 326 -11.29 -21.96 -11.26
N LEU A 327 -11.71 -21.90 -10.00
CA LEU A 327 -11.16 -22.74 -8.93
C LEU A 327 -11.48 -24.23 -9.15
N ALA A 328 -12.66 -24.54 -9.68
CA ALA A 328 -13.01 -25.92 -10.04
C ALA A 328 -12.10 -26.47 -11.17
N GLN A 329 -11.72 -25.61 -12.12
CA GLN A 329 -10.82 -25.96 -13.21
C GLN A 329 -9.36 -26.02 -12.78
N TYR A 330 -8.93 -25.11 -11.87
CA TYR A 330 -7.55 -24.96 -11.41
C TYR A 330 -7.47 -25.02 -9.87
N PRO A 331 -7.66 -26.19 -9.26
CA PRO A 331 -7.80 -26.34 -7.81
C PRO A 331 -6.50 -26.11 -7.02
N ALA A 332 -5.37 -25.92 -7.71
CA ALA A 332 -4.09 -25.63 -7.09
C ALA A 332 -3.92 -24.18 -6.67
N TYR A 333 -4.77 -23.26 -7.12
CA TYR A 333 -4.76 -21.89 -6.62
C TYR A 333 -5.02 -21.83 -5.12
N ARG A 334 -4.25 -20.99 -4.43
CA ARG A 334 -4.40 -20.72 -3.00
C ARG A 334 -4.67 -19.26 -2.71
N GLY A 335 -4.52 -18.36 -3.68
CA GLY A 335 -4.74 -16.93 -3.52
C GLY A 335 -5.51 -16.29 -4.66
N ARG A 336 -6.05 -15.10 -4.37
CA ARG A 336 -6.60 -14.14 -5.33
C ARG A 336 -6.05 -12.76 -5.03
N PHE A 337 -5.48 -12.15 -6.04
CA PHE A 337 -5.12 -10.75 -6.05
C PHE A 337 -6.16 -9.97 -6.85
N ILE A 338 -6.94 -9.14 -6.16
CA ILE A 338 -8.00 -8.33 -6.79
C ILE A 338 -7.47 -6.90 -6.96
N ASP A 339 -7.03 -6.63 -8.16
CA ASP A 339 -6.44 -5.35 -8.54
C ASP A 339 -7.42 -4.18 -8.38
N VAL A 340 -6.93 -3.03 -7.88
CA VAL A 340 -7.66 -1.76 -7.68
C VAL A 340 -8.81 -1.84 -6.66
N TYR A 341 -9.37 -3.02 -6.40
CA TYR A 341 -10.61 -3.14 -5.61
C TYR A 341 -10.46 -2.70 -4.14
N GLY A 342 -9.24 -2.79 -3.58
CA GLY A 342 -8.91 -2.34 -2.21
C GLY A 342 -8.42 -0.90 -2.10
N THR A 343 -8.28 -0.15 -3.20
CA THR A 343 -7.62 1.18 -3.20
C THR A 343 -8.45 2.29 -2.56
N GLY A 344 -9.75 2.11 -2.37
CA GLY A 344 -10.62 3.11 -1.75
C GLY A 344 -12.10 2.78 -1.89
N VAL A 345 -12.95 3.67 -1.43
CA VAL A 345 -14.42 3.59 -1.51
C VAL A 345 -14.99 4.76 -2.32
N GLY A 346 -16.16 4.57 -2.91
CA GLY A 346 -16.83 5.58 -3.71
C GLY A 346 -18.35 5.43 -3.71
N GLU A 347 -19.04 6.47 -4.15
CA GLU A 347 -20.49 6.46 -4.33
C GLU A 347 -20.85 6.02 -5.77
N CYS A 348 -22.04 5.47 -5.93
CA CYS A 348 -22.63 5.22 -7.23
C CYS A 348 -24.09 5.72 -7.24
N PHE A 349 -24.40 6.58 -8.20
CA PHE A 349 -25.74 7.17 -8.34
C PHE A 349 -26.58 6.51 -9.43
N ASP A 350 -26.16 5.37 -9.98
CA ASP A 350 -26.99 4.61 -10.91
C ASP A 350 -28.15 3.96 -10.13
N PRO A 351 -29.42 4.18 -10.54
CA PRO A 351 -30.59 3.67 -9.81
C PRO A 351 -30.68 2.13 -9.80
N ARG A 352 -29.94 1.43 -10.65
CA ARG A 352 -29.92 -0.05 -10.70
C ARG A 352 -29.00 -0.66 -9.64
N HIS A 353 -27.97 0.10 -9.22
CA HIS A 353 -26.99 -0.34 -8.21
C HIS A 353 -26.44 0.87 -7.44
N PRO A 354 -27.33 1.62 -6.73
CA PRO A 354 -26.90 2.79 -5.98
C PRO A 354 -26.04 2.35 -4.79
N LEU A 355 -25.00 3.14 -4.48
CA LEU A 355 -24.16 2.94 -3.31
C LEU A 355 -23.84 4.27 -2.66
N THR A 356 -24.03 4.35 -1.36
CA THR A 356 -23.34 5.31 -0.50
C THR A 356 -21.91 4.85 -0.25
N VAL A 357 -21.10 5.66 0.42
CA VAL A 357 -19.74 5.30 0.83
C VAL A 357 -19.74 4.08 1.75
N ASP A 358 -20.66 4.05 2.73
CA ASP A 358 -20.78 2.94 3.68
C ASP A 358 -21.29 1.65 3.01
N ASP A 359 -22.23 1.78 2.06
CA ASP A 359 -22.66 0.64 1.23
C ASP A 359 -21.51 0.10 0.41
N CYS A 360 -20.69 0.97 -0.17
CA CYS A 360 -19.51 0.57 -0.95
C CYS A 360 -18.52 -0.23 -0.09
N LEU A 361 -18.21 0.26 1.11
CA LEU A 361 -17.36 -0.46 2.06
C LEU A 361 -17.96 -1.83 2.40
N THR A 362 -19.25 -1.88 2.74
CA THR A 362 -19.95 -3.12 3.08
C THR A 362 -19.90 -4.14 1.93
N VAL A 363 -20.13 -3.69 0.70
CA VAL A 363 -20.06 -4.54 -0.50
C VAL A 363 -18.65 -5.07 -0.73
N LYS A 364 -17.62 -4.23 -0.59
CA LYS A 364 -16.22 -4.63 -0.75
C LYS A 364 -15.80 -5.66 0.29
N ARG A 365 -16.13 -5.41 1.57
CA ARG A 365 -15.90 -6.36 2.65
C ARG A 365 -16.58 -7.70 2.39
N GLY A 366 -17.84 -7.68 1.96
CA GLY A 366 -18.58 -8.88 1.60
C GLY A 366 -17.97 -9.65 0.42
N ALA A 367 -17.40 -8.96 -0.57
CA ALA A 367 -16.70 -9.59 -1.69
C ALA A 367 -15.42 -10.29 -1.21
N PHE A 368 -14.56 -9.61 -0.44
CA PHE A 368 -13.35 -10.21 0.12
C PHE A 368 -13.67 -11.37 1.09
N ALA A 369 -14.71 -11.23 1.92
CA ALA A 369 -15.17 -12.32 2.78
C ALA A 369 -15.56 -13.57 1.98
N SER A 370 -16.25 -13.40 0.84
CA SER A 370 -16.61 -14.53 -0.03
C SER A 370 -15.40 -15.27 -0.59
N LEU A 371 -14.29 -14.58 -0.84
CA LEU A 371 -13.04 -15.23 -1.28
C LEU A 371 -12.40 -16.03 -0.14
N ARG A 372 -12.40 -15.49 1.07
CA ARG A 372 -11.93 -16.23 2.26
C ARG A 372 -12.75 -17.48 2.52
N ASP A 373 -14.08 -17.40 2.34
CA ASP A 373 -14.99 -18.55 2.52
C ASP A 373 -14.71 -19.67 1.52
N MET A 374 -14.08 -19.35 0.38
CA MET A 374 -13.54 -20.33 -0.57
C MET A 374 -12.17 -20.89 -0.15
N GLY A 375 -11.61 -20.48 1.00
CA GLY A 375 -10.31 -20.93 1.50
C GLY A 375 -9.12 -20.26 0.83
N LEU A 376 -9.32 -19.11 0.19
CA LEU A 376 -8.27 -18.35 -0.52
C LEU A 376 -7.56 -17.35 0.40
N ILE A 377 -6.29 -17.17 0.14
CA ILE A 377 -5.51 -16.00 0.60
C ILE A 377 -5.96 -14.81 -0.24
N VAL A 378 -6.36 -13.73 0.42
CA VAL A 378 -6.98 -12.56 -0.22
C VAL A 378 -6.01 -11.39 -0.26
N GLY A 379 -5.66 -10.95 -1.46
CA GLY A 379 -4.81 -9.79 -1.69
C GLY A 379 -5.45 -8.74 -2.59
N THR A 380 -4.94 -7.53 -2.51
CA THR A 380 -5.36 -6.40 -3.34
C THR A 380 -4.22 -5.42 -3.56
N GLU A 381 -4.37 -4.55 -4.57
CA GLU A 381 -3.55 -3.35 -4.69
C GLU A 381 -3.93 -2.38 -3.58
N ASP A 382 -2.93 -1.92 -2.82
CA ASP A 382 -3.06 -1.04 -1.66
C ASP A 382 -4.09 -1.59 -0.62
N GLY A 383 -4.52 -0.74 0.30
CA GLY A 383 -5.49 -1.09 1.34
C GLY A 383 -5.59 0.03 2.36
N PHE A 384 -6.59 -0.05 3.23
CA PHE A 384 -6.80 0.91 4.31
C PHE A 384 -7.49 0.24 5.51
N GLU A 385 -7.47 0.88 6.66
CA GLU A 385 -7.80 0.25 7.96
C GLU A 385 -9.15 -0.47 8.01
N GLU A 386 -10.18 0.03 7.32
CA GLU A 386 -11.51 -0.60 7.36
C GLU A 386 -11.61 -1.91 6.56
N LEU A 387 -10.61 -2.23 5.74
CA LEU A 387 -10.54 -3.49 4.98
C LEU A 387 -9.60 -4.53 5.59
N LEU A 388 -8.83 -4.19 6.63
CA LEU A 388 -7.77 -5.06 7.16
C LEU A 388 -8.28 -6.43 7.60
N ASP A 389 -9.48 -6.52 8.18
CA ASP A 389 -10.06 -7.80 8.62
C ASP A 389 -10.35 -8.76 7.46
N ASP A 390 -10.53 -8.20 6.28
CA ASP A 390 -10.95 -8.90 5.09
C ASP A 390 -9.81 -9.20 4.11
N LEU A 391 -8.64 -8.60 4.32
CA LEU A 391 -7.42 -8.77 3.53
C LEU A 391 -6.37 -9.57 4.30
N ASP A 392 -5.60 -10.41 3.61
CA ASP A 392 -4.44 -11.09 4.17
C ASP A 392 -3.15 -10.35 3.81
N TYR A 393 -3.10 -9.77 2.61
CA TYR A 393 -1.97 -8.96 2.16
C TYR A 393 -2.41 -7.83 1.24
N ALA A 394 -1.54 -6.83 1.12
CA ALA A 394 -1.72 -5.72 0.18
C ALA A 394 -0.39 -5.39 -0.50
N GLU A 395 -0.42 -5.25 -1.83
CA GLU A 395 0.71 -4.80 -2.63
C GLU A 395 0.62 -3.29 -2.83
N GLY A 396 1.65 -2.56 -2.43
CA GLY A 396 1.69 -1.11 -2.51
C GLY A 396 1.86 -0.42 -1.18
N LEU A 397 1.34 -0.97 -0.08
CA LEU A 397 1.43 -0.33 1.23
C LEU A 397 2.87 0.01 1.65
N HIS A 398 3.86 -0.82 1.26
CA HIS A 398 5.27 -0.58 1.56
C HIS A 398 6.00 0.30 0.51
N SER A 399 5.27 1.00 -0.35
CA SER A 399 5.81 1.89 -1.40
C SER A 399 4.96 3.15 -1.50
N PRO A 400 5.20 4.20 -0.67
CA PRO A 400 4.36 5.39 -0.64
C PRO A 400 4.13 6.01 -2.02
N VAL A 401 2.87 6.05 -2.45
CA VAL A 401 2.46 6.42 -3.81
C VAL A 401 2.94 7.80 -4.25
N VAL A 402 3.05 8.74 -3.31
CA VAL A 402 3.52 10.10 -3.58
C VAL A 402 5.02 10.17 -3.88
N PHE A 403 5.78 9.14 -3.55
CA PHE A 403 7.22 9.04 -3.81
C PHE A 403 7.56 8.03 -4.91
N ARG A 404 6.58 7.29 -5.43
CA ARG A 404 6.78 6.40 -6.59
C ARG A 404 7.24 7.19 -7.81
N ASN A 405 7.99 6.56 -8.69
CA ASN A 405 8.27 7.14 -10.01
C ASN A 405 6.96 7.35 -10.78
N ARG A 406 6.94 8.35 -11.66
CA ARG A 406 5.81 8.57 -12.56
C ARG A 406 5.57 7.33 -13.42
N ASP A 407 4.32 7.01 -13.66
CA ASP A 407 3.88 5.84 -14.43
C ASP A 407 4.39 4.49 -13.86
N SER A 408 4.67 4.41 -12.56
CA SER A 408 5.12 3.16 -11.93
C SER A 408 4.13 2.02 -12.16
N GLY A 409 2.83 2.28 -12.21
CA GLY A 409 1.79 1.31 -12.54
C GLY A 409 1.88 0.72 -13.96
N ARG A 410 2.68 1.33 -14.87
CA ARG A 410 2.96 0.82 -16.21
C ARG A 410 4.33 0.14 -16.33
N ASN A 411 5.12 0.23 -15.27
CA ASN A 411 6.51 -0.21 -15.24
C ASN A 411 6.67 -1.55 -14.47
N HIS A 412 6.00 -2.59 -14.94
CA HIS A 412 5.84 -3.84 -14.18
C HIS A 412 7.12 -4.69 -14.06
N ALA A 413 8.06 -4.54 -14.99
CA ALA A 413 9.22 -5.44 -15.06
C ALA A 413 10.50 -4.75 -15.53
N HIS A 414 10.52 -3.43 -15.58
CA HIS A 414 11.67 -2.66 -16.03
C HIS A 414 12.59 -2.31 -14.87
N VAL A 415 13.88 -2.46 -15.14
CA VAL A 415 14.92 -1.93 -14.24
C VAL A 415 14.95 -0.41 -14.41
N TYR A 416 14.98 0.29 -13.30
CA TYR A 416 14.97 1.75 -13.29
C TYR A 416 16.17 2.36 -14.02
N THR A 417 15.91 3.48 -14.68
CA THR A 417 16.94 4.37 -15.22
C THR A 417 17.63 5.12 -14.07
N ASP A 418 18.80 5.71 -14.33
CA ASP A 418 19.55 6.50 -13.34
C ASP A 418 18.70 7.66 -12.77
N ALA A 419 17.84 8.29 -13.58
CA ALA A 419 16.95 9.35 -13.13
C ALA A 419 15.86 8.83 -12.18
N GLN A 420 15.28 7.68 -12.47
CA GLN A 420 14.30 7.01 -11.61
C GLN A 420 14.95 6.54 -10.30
N GLU A 421 16.16 5.98 -10.37
CA GLU A 421 16.97 5.62 -9.19
C GLU A 421 17.24 6.83 -8.30
N ALA A 422 17.63 7.97 -8.89
CA ALA A 422 17.90 9.20 -8.15
C ALA A 422 16.64 9.75 -7.46
N HIS A 423 15.47 9.68 -8.12
CA HIS A 423 14.20 10.12 -7.56
C HIS A 423 13.82 9.30 -6.32
N ILE A 424 13.80 7.97 -6.43
CA ILE A 424 13.44 7.12 -5.27
C ILE A 424 14.47 7.20 -4.15
N ALA A 425 15.77 7.35 -4.47
CA ALA A 425 16.81 7.53 -3.46
C ALA A 425 16.62 8.82 -2.65
N ARG A 426 16.09 9.86 -3.29
CA ARG A 426 15.89 11.19 -2.67
C ARG A 426 14.71 11.23 -1.70
N TYR A 427 13.64 10.50 -1.96
CA TYR A 427 12.40 10.57 -1.18
C TYR A 427 11.99 9.20 -0.62
N MET A 428 11.63 8.25 -1.47
CA MET A 428 11.10 6.97 -1.03
C MET A 428 12.08 6.17 -0.18
N LEU A 429 13.36 6.22 -0.50
CA LEU A 429 14.42 5.50 0.23
C LEU A 429 15.28 6.40 1.11
N HIS A 430 14.80 7.62 1.37
CA HIS A 430 15.44 8.52 2.30
C HIS A 430 14.75 8.44 3.67
N PRO A 431 15.47 8.05 4.75
CA PRO A 431 14.87 7.72 6.04
C PRO A 431 14.15 8.89 6.73
N ALA A 432 14.41 10.14 6.31
CA ALA A 432 13.71 11.30 6.83
C ALA A 432 12.28 11.46 6.31
N TYR A 433 11.90 10.80 5.20
CA TYR A 433 10.58 10.99 4.57
C TYR A 433 9.61 9.83 4.82
N ARG A 434 10.04 8.74 5.46
CA ARG A 434 9.19 7.58 5.76
C ARG A 434 8.92 7.46 7.25
N PHE A 435 7.76 6.95 7.58
CA PHE A 435 7.37 6.65 8.95
C PHE A 435 6.39 5.47 8.97
N PRO A 436 6.61 4.43 9.78
CA PRO A 436 5.82 3.19 9.77
C PRO A 436 4.50 3.34 10.54
N MET A 437 3.58 4.22 10.08
CA MET A 437 2.29 4.41 10.75
C MET A 437 1.42 3.16 10.69
N MET A 438 1.35 2.53 9.52
CA MET A 438 0.56 1.32 9.29
C MET A 438 1.11 0.17 10.13
N GLU A 439 2.42 0.01 10.17
CA GLU A 439 3.08 -1.05 10.93
C GLU A 439 2.92 -0.85 12.44
N LEU A 440 3.05 0.38 12.95
CA LEU A 440 2.79 0.70 14.36
C LEU A 440 1.33 0.48 14.77
N ALA A 441 0.41 0.61 13.81
CA ALA A 441 -1.00 0.37 14.07
C ALA A 441 -1.40 -1.10 13.82
N TYR A 442 -0.90 -1.75 12.75
CA TYR A 442 -1.51 -2.98 12.25
C TYR A 442 -0.51 -3.99 11.66
N HIS A 443 0.78 -3.96 12.02
CA HIS A 443 1.80 -4.88 11.49
C HIS A 443 1.41 -6.35 11.63
N ASP A 444 0.82 -6.74 12.75
CA ASP A 444 0.37 -8.11 13.03
C ASP A 444 -0.97 -8.48 12.38
N CYS A 445 -1.58 -7.56 11.61
CA CYS A 445 -2.91 -7.73 11.03
C CYS A 445 -2.92 -7.87 9.51
N ILE A 446 -1.88 -7.40 8.80
CA ILE A 446 -1.78 -7.46 7.33
C ILE A 446 -0.32 -7.60 6.89
N LEU A 447 -0.08 -8.31 5.79
CA LEU A 447 1.22 -8.34 5.14
C LEU A 447 1.31 -7.18 4.13
N ALA A 448 2.15 -6.18 4.43
CA ALA A 448 2.40 -5.04 3.56
C ALA A 448 3.56 -5.33 2.61
N PHE A 449 3.28 -5.44 1.30
CA PHE A 449 4.29 -5.64 0.27
C PHE A 449 4.61 -4.34 -0.46
N PRO A 450 5.80 -4.23 -1.10
CA PRO A 450 6.08 -3.19 -2.08
C PRO A 450 5.07 -3.24 -3.24
N TYR A 451 5.01 -2.14 -3.99
CA TYR A 451 4.24 -2.08 -5.23
C TYR A 451 4.98 -2.84 -6.35
N TRP A 452 4.26 -3.52 -7.23
CA TRP A 452 4.89 -4.26 -8.35
C TRP A 452 5.70 -3.36 -9.29
N GLY A 453 5.23 -2.14 -9.58
CA GLY A 453 5.95 -1.12 -10.35
C GLY A 453 7.08 -0.42 -9.58
N ASP A 454 7.34 -0.85 -8.34
CA ASP A 454 8.45 -0.42 -7.46
C ASP A 454 8.96 -1.60 -6.62
N SER A 455 9.02 -2.77 -7.21
CA SER A 455 9.47 -4.00 -6.55
C SER A 455 10.93 -3.93 -6.07
N THR A 456 11.30 -4.87 -5.23
CA THR A 456 12.57 -4.85 -4.49
C THR A 456 13.79 -4.77 -5.41
N GLU A 457 13.80 -5.52 -6.53
CA GLU A 457 14.94 -5.64 -7.46
C GLU A 457 14.98 -4.60 -8.58
N MET A 458 13.90 -3.86 -8.84
CA MET A 458 13.82 -2.88 -9.95
C MET A 458 14.87 -1.77 -9.86
N SER A 459 15.41 -1.56 -8.68
CA SER A 459 16.36 -0.51 -8.35
C SER A 459 17.69 -1.14 -7.91
N PRO A 460 18.53 -1.63 -8.82
CA PRO A 460 19.77 -2.34 -8.46
C PRO A 460 20.74 -1.52 -7.61
N ALA A 461 20.87 -0.21 -7.87
CA ALA A 461 21.72 0.66 -7.08
C ALA A 461 21.16 0.91 -5.66
N GLN A 462 19.86 0.75 -5.44
CA GLN A 462 19.18 1.00 -4.17
C GLN A 462 18.66 -0.27 -3.50
N ILE A 463 18.89 -1.44 -4.06
CA ILE A 463 18.34 -2.70 -3.54
C ILE A 463 18.69 -2.92 -2.07
N ARG A 464 19.89 -2.52 -1.66
CA ARG A 464 20.30 -2.60 -0.25
C ARG A 464 19.44 -1.72 0.65
N ARG A 465 19.12 -0.48 0.24
CA ARG A 465 18.23 0.41 1.01
C ARG A 465 16.80 -0.12 1.07
N LYS A 466 16.26 -0.65 -0.04
CA LYS A 466 14.95 -1.34 -0.07
C LYS A 466 14.93 -2.52 0.89
N THR A 467 15.97 -3.36 0.86
CA THR A 467 16.14 -4.48 1.81
C THR A 467 16.14 -4.01 3.27
N LEU A 468 16.84 -2.91 3.57
CA LEU A 468 16.93 -2.37 4.91
C LEU A 468 15.58 -1.81 5.41
N PHE A 469 14.81 -1.12 4.55
CA PHE A 469 13.46 -0.67 4.92
C PHE A 469 12.52 -1.84 5.16
N ALA A 470 12.54 -2.86 4.30
CA ALA A 470 11.75 -4.06 4.50
C ALA A 470 12.08 -4.76 5.83
N CYS A 471 13.37 -4.88 6.18
CA CYS A 471 13.77 -5.42 7.48
C CYS A 471 13.33 -4.53 8.65
N LEU A 472 13.53 -3.21 8.56
CA LEU A 472 13.21 -2.27 9.62
C LEU A 472 11.72 -2.25 9.94
N TYR A 473 10.87 -2.33 8.91
CA TYR A 473 9.41 -2.29 9.04
C TYR A 473 8.79 -3.69 9.19
N GLY A 474 9.61 -4.76 9.08
CA GLY A 474 9.14 -6.14 9.20
C GLY A 474 8.27 -6.58 8.01
N CYS A 475 8.46 -5.98 6.84
CA CYS A 475 7.66 -6.25 5.65
C CYS A 475 8.31 -7.31 4.75
N PRO A 476 7.53 -8.19 4.09
CA PRO A 476 8.05 -9.18 3.15
C PRO A 476 8.39 -8.56 1.78
N PRO A 477 9.30 -9.20 0.98
CA PRO A 477 9.67 -8.69 -0.32
C PRO A 477 8.69 -9.10 -1.42
N LEU A 478 8.59 -8.25 -2.44
CA LEU A 478 7.93 -8.53 -3.71
C LEU A 478 8.94 -8.34 -4.83
N TYR A 479 8.92 -9.24 -5.80
CA TYR A 479 9.77 -9.23 -7.00
C TYR A 479 8.92 -9.26 -8.26
N SER A 480 9.24 -8.38 -9.22
CA SER A 480 8.51 -8.23 -10.48
C SER A 480 9.49 -8.01 -11.63
N PHE A 481 9.73 -9.05 -12.42
CA PHE A 481 10.77 -9.05 -13.47
C PHE A 481 10.36 -9.90 -14.66
N THR A 482 11.02 -9.68 -15.82
CA THR A 482 10.89 -10.57 -16.96
C THR A 482 11.82 -11.77 -16.83
N VAL A 483 11.46 -12.88 -17.49
CA VAL A 483 12.32 -14.07 -17.58
C VAL A 483 13.73 -13.71 -18.09
N GLY A 484 13.82 -12.85 -19.11
CA GLY A 484 15.12 -12.42 -19.68
C GLY A 484 15.94 -11.52 -18.75
N ASN A 485 15.29 -10.78 -17.84
CA ASN A 485 15.98 -9.96 -16.84
C ASN A 485 16.47 -10.78 -15.64
N TYR A 486 15.87 -11.95 -15.39
CA TYR A 486 16.18 -12.77 -14.22
C TYR A 486 17.67 -13.08 -14.04
N PRO A 487 18.43 -13.54 -15.05
CA PRO A 487 19.85 -13.86 -14.88
C PRO A 487 20.68 -12.70 -14.32
N ARG A 488 20.35 -11.47 -14.70
CA ARG A 488 21.02 -10.25 -14.22
C ARG A 488 20.63 -9.91 -12.79
N LEU A 489 19.37 -10.12 -12.42
CA LEU A 489 18.80 -9.74 -11.13
C LEU A 489 18.91 -10.83 -10.06
N ARG A 490 19.19 -12.06 -10.48
CA ARG A 490 19.20 -13.27 -9.66
C ARG A 490 19.97 -13.13 -8.34
N GLY A 491 21.21 -12.65 -8.41
CA GLY A 491 22.05 -12.48 -7.21
C GLY A 491 21.40 -11.52 -6.20
N ALA A 492 20.93 -10.38 -6.69
CA ALA A 492 20.28 -9.36 -5.88
C ALA A 492 18.95 -9.86 -5.26
N ILE A 493 18.15 -10.62 -6.03
CA ILE A 493 16.92 -11.25 -5.54
C ILE A 493 17.23 -12.23 -4.40
N LEU A 494 18.17 -13.15 -4.62
CA LEU A 494 18.53 -14.17 -3.62
C LEU A 494 19.09 -13.56 -2.33
N ASP A 495 19.94 -12.54 -2.42
CA ASP A 495 20.55 -11.89 -1.26
C ASP A 495 19.55 -11.06 -0.46
N SER A 496 18.68 -10.30 -1.15
CA SER A 496 17.61 -9.56 -0.50
C SER A 496 16.57 -10.49 0.14
N TYR A 497 16.17 -11.57 -0.56
CA TYR A 497 15.27 -12.58 -0.02
C TYR A 497 15.82 -13.18 1.28
N ARG A 498 17.05 -13.68 1.28
CA ARG A 498 17.67 -14.29 2.48
C ARG A 498 17.67 -13.33 3.67
N THR A 499 18.02 -12.06 3.41
CA THR A 499 18.09 -11.04 4.46
C THR A 499 16.70 -10.71 5.02
N ILE A 500 15.75 -10.39 4.15
CA ILE A 500 14.39 -9.98 4.55
C ILE A 500 13.64 -11.15 5.17
N SER A 501 13.70 -12.33 4.54
CA SER A 501 13.02 -13.54 5.01
C SER A 501 13.44 -13.92 6.44
N ALA A 502 14.74 -13.81 6.77
CA ALA A 502 15.25 -14.12 8.11
C ALA A 502 14.63 -13.20 9.18
N VAL A 503 14.57 -11.90 8.92
CA VAL A 503 13.93 -10.92 9.83
C VAL A 503 12.42 -11.15 9.90
N HIS A 504 11.76 -11.23 8.74
CA HIS A 504 10.30 -11.34 8.68
C HIS A 504 9.77 -12.64 9.32
N ARG A 505 10.52 -13.75 9.26
CA ARG A 505 10.17 -14.99 10.01
C ARG A 505 10.14 -14.77 11.52
N ALA A 506 10.98 -13.89 12.02
CA ALA A 506 11.04 -13.60 13.45
C ALA A 506 9.94 -12.62 13.90
N VAL A 507 9.64 -11.61 13.07
CA VAL A 507 8.76 -10.49 13.48
C VAL A 507 7.39 -10.46 12.80
N GLY A 508 7.17 -11.15 11.68
CA GLY A 508 6.00 -10.99 10.80
C GLY A 508 4.64 -11.30 11.43
N LEU A 509 4.60 -11.88 12.63
CA LEU A 509 3.36 -12.11 13.41
C LEU A 509 3.32 -11.29 14.70
N MET A 510 4.24 -10.35 14.89
CA MET A 510 4.34 -9.53 16.10
C MET A 510 3.76 -8.14 15.84
N GLU A 511 3.25 -7.50 16.86
CA GLU A 511 2.98 -6.06 16.83
C GLU A 511 4.29 -5.28 16.73
N MET A 512 4.36 -4.23 15.93
CA MET A 512 5.41 -3.22 16.07
C MET A 512 5.06 -2.35 17.29
N THR A 513 5.83 -2.45 18.35
CA THR A 513 5.54 -1.79 19.63
C THR A 513 6.25 -0.46 19.83
N ASP A 514 7.36 -0.23 19.12
CA ASP A 514 8.07 1.05 19.16
C ASP A 514 8.84 1.31 17.85
N PHE A 515 9.05 2.59 17.55
CA PHE A 515 9.88 3.07 16.46
C PHE A 515 10.58 4.36 16.87
N GLY A 516 11.88 4.44 16.64
CA GLY A 516 12.68 5.59 17.01
C GLY A 516 13.77 5.92 15.99
N VAL A 517 14.05 7.22 15.89
CA VAL A 517 15.19 7.77 15.14
C VAL A 517 16.33 7.99 16.11
N LEU A 518 17.48 7.38 15.86
CA LEU A 518 18.62 7.37 16.78
C LEU A 518 19.66 8.47 16.46
N THR A 519 19.59 9.06 15.26
CA THR A 519 20.53 10.13 14.85
C THR A 519 19.78 11.36 14.33
N PRO A 520 20.30 12.58 14.53
CA PRO A 520 19.62 13.82 14.12
C PRO A 520 19.35 13.91 12.59
N ASP A 521 20.18 13.27 11.78
CA ASP A 521 20.04 13.19 10.32
C ASP A 521 19.09 12.08 9.86
N CYS A 522 18.41 11.41 10.80
CA CYS A 522 17.50 10.30 10.60
C CYS A 522 18.13 9.04 9.95
N THR A 523 19.44 8.96 9.81
CA THR A 523 20.09 7.85 9.09
C THR A 523 20.11 6.56 9.88
N VAL A 524 20.05 6.60 11.22
CA VAL A 524 19.97 5.40 12.05
C VAL A 524 18.60 5.34 12.70
N GLN A 525 17.90 4.22 12.46
CA GLN A 525 16.53 4.01 12.93
C GLN A 525 16.42 2.65 13.61
N ARG A 526 15.48 2.55 14.55
CA ARG A 526 15.20 1.36 15.34
C ARG A 526 13.70 1.08 15.36
N ALA A 527 13.31 -0.15 15.10
CA ALA A 527 11.98 -0.68 15.35
C ALA A 527 12.02 -1.77 16.43
N VAL A 528 10.93 -1.93 17.16
CA VAL A 528 10.74 -2.97 18.18
C VAL A 528 9.47 -3.74 17.87
N PHE A 529 9.56 -5.06 17.98
CA PHE A 529 8.45 -5.96 17.73
C PHE A 529 8.19 -6.83 18.98
N GLY A 530 6.94 -6.82 19.45
CA GLY A 530 6.48 -7.62 20.59
C GLY A 530 7.21 -7.35 21.91
N ASP A 531 7.92 -6.22 22.03
CA ASP A 531 8.83 -5.89 23.14
C ASP A 531 9.96 -6.93 23.35
N GLU A 532 10.23 -7.76 22.36
CA GLU A 532 11.17 -8.87 22.40
C GLU A 532 12.32 -8.72 21.39
N ILE A 533 12.00 -8.27 20.16
CA ILE A 533 12.95 -8.19 19.06
C ILE A 533 13.13 -6.73 18.66
N GLU A 534 14.38 -6.32 18.51
CA GLU A 534 14.73 -5.03 17.90
C GLU A 534 15.38 -5.23 16.53
N VAL A 535 15.09 -4.29 15.63
CA VAL A 535 15.75 -4.14 14.33
C VAL A 535 16.35 -2.75 14.28
N ILE A 536 17.66 -2.65 14.07
CA ILE A 536 18.37 -1.36 13.96
C ILE A 536 19.04 -1.31 12.58
N VAL A 537 18.82 -0.22 11.88
CA VAL A 537 19.34 0.01 10.52
C VAL A 537 20.14 1.29 10.48
N ASN A 538 21.29 1.23 9.84
CA ASN A 538 22.08 2.39 9.47
C ASN A 538 21.97 2.64 7.96
N PHE A 539 21.20 3.64 7.55
CA PHE A 539 21.07 4.09 6.16
C PHE A 539 22.19 5.03 5.71
N GLY A 540 23.04 5.46 6.66
CA GLY A 540 24.10 6.43 6.42
C GLY A 540 25.33 5.87 5.72
N ASP A 541 26.27 6.73 5.42
CA ASP A 541 27.56 6.45 4.79
C ASP A 541 28.71 6.29 5.79
N ARG A 542 28.42 6.44 7.09
CA ARG A 542 29.37 6.29 8.20
C ARG A 542 28.91 5.23 9.16
N ALA A 543 29.87 4.57 9.82
CA ALA A 543 29.55 3.63 10.88
C ALA A 543 28.90 4.34 12.06
N TYR A 544 27.91 3.68 12.66
CA TYR A 544 27.23 4.12 13.88
C TYR A 544 27.67 3.23 15.05
N GLU A 545 28.03 3.86 16.15
CA GLU A 545 28.43 3.15 17.38
C GLU A 545 27.59 3.63 18.56
N ALA A 546 26.87 2.71 19.19
CA ALA A 546 26.16 2.95 20.45
C ALA A 546 25.96 1.63 21.19
N ASP A 547 25.96 1.69 22.51
CA ASP A 547 25.67 0.57 23.43
C ASP A 547 26.54 -0.68 23.16
N GLY A 548 27.81 -0.47 22.81
CA GLY A 548 28.75 -1.54 22.48
C GLY A 548 28.46 -2.29 21.18
N ARG A 549 27.66 -1.68 20.28
CA ARG A 549 27.38 -2.15 18.93
C ARG A 549 27.97 -1.21 17.89
N ARG A 550 28.49 -1.77 16.81
CA ARG A 550 28.93 -1.04 15.64
C ARG A 550 28.12 -1.52 14.43
N LEU A 551 27.42 -0.60 13.79
CA LEU A 551 26.73 -0.81 12.52
C LEU A 551 27.50 -0.11 11.42
N GLU A 552 27.99 -0.87 10.45
CA GLU A 552 28.64 -0.33 9.27
C GLU A 552 27.66 0.49 8.40
N PRO A 553 28.14 1.29 7.46
CA PRO A 553 27.29 1.92 6.44
C PRO A 553 26.37 0.91 5.76
N LEU A 554 25.10 1.26 5.58
CA LEU A 554 24.04 0.37 5.08
C LEU A 554 23.97 -0.96 5.88
N GLY A 555 24.25 -0.87 7.19
CA GLY A 555 24.28 -2.00 8.11
C GLY A 555 22.91 -2.32 8.71
N LEU A 556 22.74 -3.56 9.09
CA LEU A 556 21.56 -4.11 9.77
C LEU A 556 21.99 -4.89 11.00
N HIS A 557 21.32 -4.64 12.12
CA HIS A 557 21.33 -5.50 13.29
C HIS A 557 19.89 -5.87 13.65
N TRP A 558 19.65 -7.13 14.00
CA TRP A 558 18.37 -7.54 14.56
C TRP A 558 18.55 -8.70 15.54
N GLY A 559 17.65 -8.82 16.51
CA GLY A 559 17.67 -9.88 17.51
C GLY A 559 16.97 -9.47 18.81
N ALA A 560 17.13 -10.28 19.84
CA ALA A 560 16.52 -9.99 21.14
C ALA A 560 17.02 -8.66 21.72
N ILE A 561 16.09 -7.92 22.31
CA ILE A 561 16.40 -6.65 23.00
C ILE A 561 17.40 -6.94 24.13
N ARG A 562 18.50 -6.23 24.17
CA ARG A 562 19.43 -6.28 25.33
C ARG A 562 18.75 -5.57 26.49
N LYS A 563 18.54 -6.33 27.57
CA LYS A 563 18.05 -5.82 28.87
C LYS A 563 19.15 -5.09 29.62
#